data_27b75398116157c58018d9f489ebaeae
#
_entry.id   27b75398116157c58018d9f489ebaeae
#
_cell.length_a   1.000
_cell.length_b   1.000
_cell.length_c   1.000
_cell.angle_alpha   90.00
_cell.angle_beta   90.00
_cell.angle_gamma   90.00
#
_symmetry.space_group_name_H-M   'P 1'
#
loop_
_entity.id
_entity.type
_entity.pdbx_description
1 polymer ?
#
loop_
_entity_poly.entity_id
_entity_poly.type
_entity_poly.pdbx_seq_one_letter_code
_entity_poly.pdbx_strand_id
1 'polypeptide(L)'
;MVTAYDATFARLVDEAGADVILVGDSLGMVVQGHDSTLPVTMDHMVYHTQSVMRGANRCLVIGDLPFMSYQVTVEDALRNGGRLLSEGACQAVKLEGGVRSAPAIRALVEAGIPVCG
;
A
#
# COMPACT_ATOMS: atom_id res chain seq x y z
N MET A 1 6.38 -0.98 -12.54
CA MET A 1 5.37 -0.62 -11.50
C MET A 1 4.70 0.68 -11.91
N VAL A 2 3.37 0.75 -11.78
CA VAL A 2 2.56 1.94 -12.09
C VAL A 2 1.61 2.19 -10.92
N THR A 3 1.32 3.45 -10.59
CA THR A 3 0.41 3.81 -9.51
C THR A 3 -1.03 3.89 -10.01
N ALA A 4 -1.98 3.31 -9.25
CA ALA A 4 -3.42 3.45 -9.49
C ALA A 4 -4.17 3.49 -8.15
N TYR A 5 -5.36 4.13 -8.15
CA TYR A 5 -6.11 4.37 -6.92
C TYR A 5 -7.56 3.88 -6.97
N ASP A 6 -8.03 3.36 -8.08
CA ASP A 6 -9.39 2.88 -8.30
C ASP A 6 -9.44 1.70 -9.27
N ALA A 7 -10.62 1.06 -9.35
CA ALA A 7 -10.82 -0.14 -10.17
C ALA A 7 -10.69 0.13 -11.68
N THR A 8 -11.06 1.32 -12.15
CA THR A 8 -11.04 1.65 -13.58
C THR A 8 -9.61 1.81 -14.06
N PHE A 9 -8.80 2.62 -13.37
CA PHE A 9 -7.39 2.79 -13.70
C PHE A 9 -6.59 1.51 -13.45
N ALA A 10 -6.89 0.74 -12.40
CA ALA A 10 -6.25 -0.55 -12.16
C ALA A 10 -6.43 -1.50 -13.36
N ARG A 11 -7.66 -1.60 -13.90
CA ARG A 11 -7.93 -2.43 -15.07
C ARG A 11 -7.17 -1.95 -16.30
N LEU A 12 -7.16 -0.64 -16.57
CA LEU A 12 -6.44 -0.08 -17.72
C LEU A 12 -4.93 -0.36 -17.63
N VAL A 13 -4.35 -0.20 -16.45
CA VAL A 13 -2.92 -0.48 -16.20
C VAL A 13 -2.61 -1.97 -16.35
N ASP A 14 -3.50 -2.83 -15.84
CA ASP A 14 -3.37 -4.29 -15.95
C ASP A 14 -3.45 -4.76 -17.41
N GLU A 15 -4.44 -4.26 -18.18
CA GLU A 15 -4.61 -4.54 -19.61
C GLU A 15 -3.45 -4.00 -20.45
N ALA A 16 -2.85 -2.87 -20.05
CA ALA A 16 -1.67 -2.29 -20.69
C ALA A 16 -0.38 -3.11 -20.46
N GLY A 17 -0.42 -4.14 -19.63
CA GLY A 17 0.70 -5.07 -19.44
C GLY A 17 1.67 -4.70 -18.33
N ALA A 18 1.29 -3.84 -17.38
CA ALA A 18 2.11 -3.59 -16.20
C ALA A 18 2.24 -4.87 -15.34
N ASP A 19 3.37 -5.03 -14.66
CA ASP A 19 3.59 -6.19 -13.77
C ASP A 19 3.12 -5.90 -12.34
N VAL A 20 3.22 -4.65 -11.90
CA VAL A 20 2.95 -4.23 -10.53
C VAL A 20 2.14 -2.94 -10.51
N ILE A 21 1.11 -2.91 -9.65
CA ILE A 21 0.36 -1.71 -9.30
C ILE A 21 0.70 -1.32 -7.86
N LEU A 22 1.06 -0.06 -7.65
CA LEU A 22 1.21 0.54 -6.33
C LEU A 22 -0.04 1.35 -5.98
N VAL A 23 -0.64 1.06 -4.83
CA VAL A 23 -1.61 1.95 -4.21
C VAL A 23 -0.84 2.81 -3.20
N GLY A 24 -0.40 3.99 -3.65
CA GLY A 24 0.45 4.88 -2.86
C GLY A 24 -0.35 5.85 -1.99
N ASP A 25 0.23 6.30 -0.88
CA ASP A 25 -0.33 7.37 -0.04
C ASP A 25 -0.39 8.72 -0.78
N SER A 26 0.27 8.83 -1.95
CA SER A 26 0.10 9.92 -2.92
C SER A 26 -1.36 10.13 -3.35
N LEU A 27 -2.27 9.16 -3.07
CA LEU A 27 -3.72 9.36 -3.21
C LEU A 27 -4.22 10.60 -2.45
N GLY A 28 -3.59 10.96 -1.35
CA GLY A 28 -3.90 12.18 -0.61
C GLY A 28 -3.79 13.44 -1.45
N MET A 29 -2.80 13.51 -2.30
CA MET A 29 -2.59 14.65 -3.20
C MET A 29 -3.38 14.49 -4.51
N VAL A 30 -3.32 13.32 -5.12
CA VAL A 30 -3.86 13.08 -6.48
C VAL A 30 -5.38 12.93 -6.48
N VAL A 31 -5.94 12.28 -5.46
CA VAL A 31 -7.38 11.96 -5.38
C VAL A 31 -8.12 12.85 -4.39
N GLN A 32 -7.52 13.05 -3.20
CA GLN A 32 -8.17 13.81 -2.12
C GLN A 32 -7.91 15.33 -2.20
N GLY A 33 -6.92 15.78 -2.99
CA GLY A 33 -6.63 17.19 -3.21
C GLY A 33 -5.89 17.87 -2.06
N HIS A 34 -5.21 17.11 -1.19
CA HIS A 34 -4.35 17.66 -0.14
C HIS A 34 -3.01 18.16 -0.70
N ASP A 35 -2.38 19.10 0.00
CA ASP A 35 -1.04 19.60 -0.34
C ASP A 35 0.09 18.61 0.02
N SER A 36 -0.21 17.55 0.78
CA SER A 36 0.74 16.52 1.18
C SER A 36 0.06 15.19 1.41
N THR A 37 0.86 14.12 1.62
CA THR A 37 0.35 12.77 1.94
C THR A 37 0.03 12.60 3.43
N LEU A 38 0.43 13.53 4.29
CA LEU A 38 0.31 13.40 5.76
C LEU A 38 -1.11 13.13 6.28
N PRO A 39 -2.20 13.68 5.67
CA PRO A 39 -3.56 13.41 6.12
C PRO A 39 -4.10 12.02 5.77
N VAL A 40 -3.39 11.23 4.95
CA VAL A 40 -3.86 9.91 4.52
C VAL A 40 -3.87 8.94 5.69
N THR A 41 -5.01 8.31 5.92
CA THR A 41 -5.20 7.33 7.00
C THR A 41 -5.06 5.89 6.47
N MET A 42 -4.88 4.93 7.40
CA MET A 42 -4.93 3.50 7.06
C MET A 42 -6.28 3.09 6.43
N ASP A 43 -7.39 3.69 6.86
CA ASP A 43 -8.71 3.39 6.30
C ASP A 43 -8.83 3.86 4.86
N HIS A 44 -8.25 5.01 4.52
CA HIS A 44 -8.13 5.47 3.13
C HIS A 44 -7.33 4.46 2.30
N MET A 45 -6.18 4.01 2.82
CA MET A 45 -5.32 3.05 2.11
C MET A 45 -6.03 1.71 1.89
N VAL A 46 -6.70 1.18 2.90
CA VAL A 46 -7.49 -0.05 2.78
C VAL A 46 -8.60 0.11 1.74
N TYR A 47 -9.36 1.19 1.79
CA TYR A 47 -10.44 1.46 0.84
C TYR A 47 -9.96 1.51 -0.62
N HIS A 48 -8.91 2.28 -0.88
CA HIS A 48 -8.35 2.41 -2.23
C HIS A 48 -7.69 1.12 -2.71
N THR A 49 -7.01 0.37 -1.82
CA THR A 49 -6.44 -0.93 -2.13
C THR A 49 -7.52 -1.93 -2.54
N GLN A 50 -8.64 -2.02 -1.81
CA GLN A 50 -9.80 -2.83 -2.20
C GLN A 50 -10.33 -2.45 -3.57
N SER A 51 -10.41 -1.16 -3.85
CA SER A 51 -10.91 -0.65 -5.13
C SER A 51 -10.00 -1.08 -6.28
N VAL A 52 -8.68 -0.95 -6.12
CA VAL A 52 -7.68 -1.40 -7.10
C VAL A 52 -7.73 -2.92 -7.30
N MET A 53 -7.84 -3.69 -6.23
CA MET A 53 -7.93 -5.15 -6.29
C MET A 53 -9.13 -5.65 -7.12
N ARG A 54 -10.24 -4.91 -7.13
CA ARG A 54 -11.40 -5.26 -7.98
C ARG A 54 -11.14 -5.04 -9.48
N GLY A 55 -10.16 -4.20 -9.83
CA GLY A 55 -9.81 -3.91 -11.22
C GLY A 55 -8.59 -4.68 -11.73
N ALA A 56 -7.68 -5.08 -10.85
CA ALA A 56 -6.46 -5.81 -11.18
C ALA A 56 -6.74 -7.33 -11.25
N ASN A 57 -6.29 -7.98 -12.33
CA ASN A 57 -6.43 -9.43 -12.50
C ASN A 57 -5.08 -10.14 -12.54
N ARG A 58 -4.07 -9.50 -13.10
CA ARG A 58 -2.76 -10.08 -13.39
C ARG A 58 -1.62 -9.40 -12.63
N CYS A 59 -1.72 -8.08 -12.43
CA CYS A 59 -0.70 -7.31 -11.72
C CYS A 59 -0.58 -7.73 -10.26
N LEU A 60 0.64 -7.74 -9.75
CA LEU A 60 0.90 -7.72 -8.31
C LEU A 60 0.46 -6.36 -7.74
N VAL A 61 -0.40 -6.35 -6.73
CA VAL A 61 -0.82 -5.11 -6.07
C VAL A 61 -0.08 -4.94 -4.75
N ILE A 62 0.55 -3.79 -4.58
CA ILE A 62 1.28 -3.38 -3.38
C ILE A 62 0.53 -2.21 -2.73
N GLY A 63 0.20 -2.32 -1.44
CA GLY A 63 -0.38 -1.24 -0.66
C GLY A 63 0.69 -0.50 0.15
N ASP A 64 0.67 0.84 0.11
CA ASP A 64 1.60 1.66 0.86
C ASP A 64 1.13 1.85 2.32
N LEU A 65 2.06 1.82 3.26
CA LEU A 65 1.80 2.18 4.65
C LEU A 65 1.95 3.70 4.80
N PRO A 66 0.87 4.43 5.16
CA PRO A 66 0.93 5.89 5.23
C PRO A 66 1.72 6.38 6.45
N PHE A 67 2.01 7.67 6.47
CA PHE A 67 2.77 8.31 7.54
C PHE A 67 2.20 7.99 8.93
N MET A 68 3.08 7.68 9.88
CA MET A 68 2.80 7.28 11.27
C MET A 68 2.05 5.95 11.45
N SER A 69 1.85 5.17 10.40
CA SER A 69 1.25 3.84 10.52
C SER A 69 2.24 2.73 10.86
N TYR A 70 3.55 2.99 10.75
CA TYR A 70 4.62 2.01 11.00
C TYR A 70 5.83 2.57 11.75
N GLN A 71 5.88 3.90 11.99
CA GLN A 71 7.04 4.58 12.55
C GLN A 71 7.05 4.56 14.10
N VAL A 72 5.89 4.42 14.74
CA VAL A 72 5.77 4.54 16.20
C VAL A 72 6.25 3.27 16.89
N THR A 73 5.70 2.11 16.51
CA THR A 73 6.09 0.80 17.03
C THR A 73 6.15 -0.25 15.93
N VAL A 74 6.90 -1.33 16.18
CA VAL A 74 6.94 -2.50 15.28
C VAL A 74 5.56 -3.21 15.25
N GLU A 75 4.85 -3.23 16.37
CA GLU A 75 3.52 -3.79 16.50
C GLU A 75 2.49 -3.03 15.62
N ASP A 76 2.61 -1.72 15.52
CA ASP A 76 1.77 -0.92 14.61
C ASP A 76 2.06 -1.27 13.15
N ALA A 77 3.34 -1.42 12.78
CA ALA A 77 3.71 -1.85 11.44
C ALA A 77 3.09 -3.22 11.10
N LEU A 78 3.19 -4.20 12.00
CA LEU A 78 2.59 -5.52 11.85
C LEU A 78 1.07 -5.47 11.71
N ARG A 79 0.39 -4.72 12.58
CA ARG A 79 -1.07 -4.56 12.55
C ARG A 79 -1.53 -3.92 11.25
N ASN A 80 -0.90 -2.83 10.86
CA ASN A 80 -1.28 -2.06 9.67
C ASN A 80 -0.89 -2.77 8.36
N GLY A 81 0.27 -3.43 8.31
CA GLY A 81 0.63 -4.30 7.19
C GLY A 81 -0.34 -5.48 7.05
N GLY A 82 -0.72 -6.09 8.17
CA GLY A 82 -1.74 -7.15 8.21
C GLY A 82 -3.10 -6.66 7.69
N ARG A 83 -3.53 -5.45 8.03
CA ARG A 83 -4.78 -4.85 7.52
C ARG A 83 -4.77 -4.68 6.00
N LEU A 84 -3.66 -4.24 5.41
CA LEU A 84 -3.57 -4.11 3.95
C LEU A 84 -3.73 -5.46 3.24
N LEU A 85 -3.20 -6.55 3.79
CA LEU A 85 -3.38 -7.88 3.22
C LEU A 85 -4.79 -8.43 3.50
N SER A 86 -5.26 -8.37 4.75
CA SER A 86 -6.51 -9.03 5.15
C SER A 86 -7.77 -8.26 4.75
N GLU A 87 -7.75 -6.93 4.89
CA GLU A 87 -8.87 -6.06 4.54
C GLU A 87 -8.71 -5.50 3.11
N GLY A 88 -7.51 -5.01 2.77
CA GLY A 88 -7.21 -4.44 1.45
C GLY A 88 -7.07 -5.48 0.34
N ALA A 89 -6.76 -6.73 0.69
CA ALA A 89 -6.54 -7.88 -0.20
C ALA A 89 -5.33 -7.74 -1.14
N CYS A 90 -4.37 -6.83 -0.89
CA CYS A 90 -3.14 -6.75 -1.67
C CYS A 90 -2.16 -7.89 -1.33
N GLN A 91 -1.16 -8.09 -2.17
CA GLN A 91 -0.21 -9.19 -2.02
C GLN A 91 1.10 -8.79 -1.32
N ALA A 92 1.36 -7.49 -1.20
CA ALA A 92 2.55 -6.97 -0.52
C ALA A 92 2.29 -5.58 0.03
N VAL A 93 3.13 -5.14 0.96
CA VAL A 93 3.11 -3.78 1.49
C VAL A 93 4.37 -3.02 1.12
N LYS A 94 4.27 -1.69 1.02
CA LYS A 94 5.44 -0.81 0.90
C LYS A 94 5.55 0.06 2.13
N LEU A 95 6.78 0.33 2.57
CA LEU A 95 7.10 1.32 3.58
C LEU A 95 8.48 1.94 3.30
N GLU A 96 8.69 3.13 3.81
CA GLU A 96 9.89 3.92 3.58
C GLU A 96 10.72 4.07 4.86
N GLY A 97 11.90 4.69 4.76
CA GLY A 97 12.70 5.10 5.90
C GLY A 97 14.06 4.44 6.04
N GLY A 98 14.42 3.52 5.14
CA GLY A 98 15.74 2.90 5.12
C GLY A 98 16.10 2.20 6.43
N VAL A 99 17.30 2.47 6.95
CA VAL A 99 17.84 1.79 8.16
C VAL A 99 16.92 1.92 9.39
N ARG A 100 16.23 3.04 9.55
CA ARG A 100 15.30 3.24 10.68
C ARG A 100 14.09 2.33 10.64
N SER A 101 13.65 1.93 9.46
CA SER A 101 12.52 1.03 9.26
C SER A 101 12.91 -0.44 9.22
N ALA A 102 14.19 -0.76 9.25
CA ALA A 102 14.68 -2.15 9.16
C ALA A 102 14.06 -3.10 10.22
N PRO A 103 13.86 -2.70 11.49
CA PRO A 103 13.19 -3.56 12.47
C PRO A 103 11.72 -3.87 12.07
N ALA A 104 10.98 -2.88 11.57
CA ALA A 104 9.60 -3.07 11.11
C ALA A 104 9.55 -3.97 9.87
N ILE A 105 10.44 -3.75 8.89
CA ILE A 105 10.56 -4.59 7.69
C ILE A 105 10.84 -6.04 8.07
N ARG A 106 11.80 -6.27 8.97
CA ARG A 106 12.13 -7.61 9.44
C ARG A 106 10.92 -8.30 10.07
N ALA A 107 10.23 -7.63 10.99
CA ALA A 107 9.09 -8.20 11.66
C ALA A 107 7.93 -8.52 10.69
N LEU A 108 7.66 -7.66 9.72
CA LEU A 108 6.67 -7.91 8.67
C LEU A 108 7.03 -9.17 7.87
N VAL A 109 8.28 -9.28 7.41
CA VAL A 109 8.75 -10.45 6.63
C VAL A 109 8.70 -11.74 7.46
N GLU A 110 9.12 -11.69 8.73
CA GLU A 110 9.05 -12.84 9.65
C GLU A 110 7.60 -13.27 9.93
N ALA A 111 6.66 -12.32 9.91
CA ALA A 111 5.22 -12.60 10.00
C ALA A 111 4.60 -13.11 8.68
N GLY A 112 5.38 -13.23 7.61
CA GLY A 112 4.92 -13.70 6.31
C GLY A 112 4.27 -12.63 5.43
N ILE A 113 4.46 -11.35 5.75
CA ILE A 113 3.97 -10.22 4.95
C ILE A 113 5.08 -9.79 3.97
N PRO A 114 4.89 -9.93 2.65
CA PRO A 114 5.88 -9.48 1.66
C PRO A 114 6.04 -7.96 1.69
N VAL A 115 7.29 -7.49 1.64
CA VAL A 115 7.61 -6.06 1.77
C VAL A 115 8.40 -5.55 0.58
N CYS A 116 8.01 -4.39 0.07
CA CYS A 116 8.78 -3.51 -0.79
C CYS A 116 9.30 -2.36 0.09
N GLY A 117 10.64 -2.25 0.27
CA GLY A 117 11.28 -1.22 1.07
C GLY A 117 12.10 -0.23 0.23
#